data_a5d4643b780108d027cb8fc3e2008852
#
_entry.id   a5d4643b780108d027cb8fc3e2008852
#
_cell.length_a   1.000
_cell.length_b   1.000
_cell.length_c   1.000
_cell.angle_alpha   90.00
_cell.angle_beta   90.00
_cell.angle_gamma   90.00
#
_symmetry.space_group_name_H-M   'P 1'
#
loop_
_entity.id
_entity.type
_entity.pdbx_description
1 polymer ?
#
loop_
_entity_poly.entity_id
_entity_poly.type
_entity_poly.pdbx_seq_one_letter_code
_entity_poly.pdbx_strand_id
1 'polypeptide(L)'
;NSALLRLNETLEEEVKRIAHLLHDEAGQLLAAVHIAIEDLARELPPPARARMKKVREFLVQVEEQLRQLSHELRPTILDDLGLFPALEFLAKGVSGRMGLPIAVEGSDVGRFPTSIETALYRIVQEAVSNVCRHAKANRVNIRLQRDAGTIRCSIRDDGIGFDVPSVL
;
A
#
# COMPACT_ATOMS: atom_id res chain seq x y z
N ASN A 1 -14.70 9.31 -25.53
CA ASN A 1 -14.80 9.04 -24.06
C ASN A 1 -14.98 7.56 -23.72
N SER A 2 -15.79 6.76 -24.46
CA SER A 2 -16.02 5.33 -24.16
C SER A 2 -14.76 4.44 -24.35
N ALA A 3 -13.91 4.74 -25.33
CA ALA A 3 -12.69 3.98 -25.57
C ALA A 3 -11.64 4.20 -24.47
N LEU A 4 -11.53 5.42 -23.96
CA LEU A 4 -10.63 5.74 -22.83
C LEU A 4 -11.10 5.08 -21.53
N LEU A 5 -12.41 5.04 -21.29
CA LEU A 5 -12.98 4.36 -20.13
C LEU A 5 -12.68 2.85 -20.17
N ARG A 6 -12.91 2.19 -21.31
CA ARG A 6 -12.61 0.77 -21.49
C ARG A 6 -11.11 0.47 -21.34
N LEU A 7 -10.24 1.32 -21.89
CA LEU A 7 -8.80 1.17 -21.74
C LEU A 7 -8.38 1.26 -20.26
N ASN A 8 -8.96 2.21 -19.54
CA ASN A 8 -8.69 2.37 -18.12
C ASN A 8 -9.17 1.17 -17.29
N GLU A 9 -10.37 0.65 -17.58
CA GLU A 9 -10.90 -0.57 -16.95
C GLU A 9 -9.97 -1.78 -17.21
N THR A 10 -9.53 -1.98 -18.46
CA THR A 10 -8.61 -3.07 -18.80
C THR A 10 -7.26 -2.94 -18.08
N LEU A 11 -6.71 -1.73 -17.99
CA LEU A 11 -5.47 -1.48 -17.27
C LEU A 11 -5.62 -1.74 -15.76
N GLU A 12 -6.72 -1.34 -15.17
CA GLU A 12 -7.03 -1.60 -13.75
C GLU A 12 -7.13 -3.11 -13.46
N GLU A 13 -7.80 -3.87 -14.33
CA GLU A 13 -7.90 -5.33 -14.22
C GLU A 13 -6.53 -6.00 -14.33
N GLU A 14 -5.69 -5.55 -15.27
CA GLU A 14 -4.35 -6.11 -15.45
C GLU A 14 -3.44 -5.77 -14.26
N VAL A 15 -3.49 -4.56 -13.74
CA VAL A 15 -2.77 -4.16 -12.53
C VAL A 15 -3.21 -5.00 -11.33
N LYS A 16 -4.52 -5.26 -11.20
CA LYS A 16 -5.07 -6.15 -10.18
C LYS A 16 -4.48 -7.55 -10.29
N ARG A 17 -4.48 -8.13 -11.48
CA ARG A 17 -3.96 -9.46 -11.75
C ARG A 17 -2.47 -9.56 -11.39
N ILE A 18 -1.67 -8.57 -11.78
CA ILE A 18 -0.24 -8.53 -11.46
C ILE A 18 -0.01 -8.43 -9.94
N ALA A 19 -0.77 -7.58 -9.24
CA ALA A 19 -0.64 -7.43 -7.81
C ALA A 19 -0.96 -8.74 -7.05
N HIS A 20 -2.01 -9.46 -7.45
CA HIS A 20 -2.33 -10.77 -6.89
C HIS A 20 -1.26 -11.82 -7.18
N LEU A 21 -0.75 -11.89 -8.42
CA LEU A 21 0.35 -12.81 -8.76
C LEU A 21 1.60 -12.56 -7.91
N LEU A 22 1.97 -11.29 -7.71
CA LEU A 22 3.12 -10.93 -6.87
C LEU A 22 2.88 -11.31 -5.41
N HIS A 23 1.67 -11.10 -4.90
CA HIS A 23 1.35 -11.40 -3.50
C HIS A 23 1.29 -12.91 -3.25
N ASP A 24 0.54 -13.63 -4.07
CA ASP A 24 0.24 -15.05 -3.84
C ASP A 24 1.38 -15.96 -4.29
N GLU A 25 1.78 -15.89 -5.56
CA GLU A 25 2.78 -16.81 -6.11
C GLU A 25 4.19 -16.51 -5.60
N ALA A 26 4.62 -15.25 -5.66
CA ALA A 26 5.95 -14.89 -5.19
C ALA A 26 6.06 -15.02 -3.66
N GLY A 27 5.01 -14.70 -2.91
CA GLY A 27 4.95 -14.88 -1.46
C GLY A 27 5.06 -16.35 -1.05
N GLN A 28 4.33 -17.24 -1.73
CA GLN A 28 4.40 -18.70 -1.48
C GLN A 28 5.78 -19.27 -1.79
N LEU A 29 6.40 -18.86 -2.92
CA LEU A 29 7.75 -19.29 -3.27
C LEU A 29 8.79 -18.84 -2.24
N LEU A 30 8.71 -17.59 -1.78
CA LEU A 30 9.61 -17.06 -0.75
C LEU A 30 9.43 -17.80 0.58
N ALA A 31 8.19 -18.10 0.98
CA ALA A 31 7.92 -18.90 2.18
C ALA A 31 8.54 -20.30 2.09
N ALA A 32 8.43 -20.97 0.93
CA ALA A 32 9.07 -22.26 0.68
C ALA A 32 10.62 -22.17 0.75
N VAL A 33 11.20 -21.12 0.21
CA VAL A 33 12.66 -20.86 0.28
C VAL A 33 13.09 -20.61 1.72
N HIS A 34 12.31 -19.87 2.53
CA HIS A 34 12.57 -19.67 3.96
C HIS A 34 12.65 -21.00 4.72
N ILE A 35 11.68 -21.88 4.51
CA ILE A 35 11.64 -23.20 5.14
C ILE A 35 12.89 -24.01 4.74
N ALA A 36 13.23 -24.05 3.46
CA ALA A 36 14.38 -24.79 2.95
C ALA A 36 15.71 -24.25 3.55
N ILE A 37 15.85 -22.93 3.69
CA ILE A 37 17.01 -22.30 4.32
C ILE A 37 17.09 -22.64 5.81
N GLU A 38 15.98 -22.66 6.54
CA GLU A 38 15.96 -23.04 7.95
C GLU A 38 16.38 -24.49 8.17
N ASP A 39 15.91 -25.40 7.34
CA ASP A 39 16.29 -26.82 7.42
C ASP A 39 17.78 -27.00 7.13
N LEU A 40 18.30 -26.41 6.06
CA LEU A 40 19.72 -26.42 5.76
C LEU A 40 20.58 -25.82 6.88
N ALA A 41 20.14 -24.72 7.49
CA ALA A 41 20.88 -24.04 8.52
C ALA A 41 21.07 -24.88 9.80
N ARG A 42 20.17 -25.85 10.06
CA ARG A 42 20.29 -26.77 11.23
C ARG A 42 21.47 -27.73 11.08
N GLU A 43 21.79 -28.13 9.86
CA GLU A 43 22.84 -29.11 9.57
C GLU A 43 24.23 -28.46 9.37
N LEU A 44 24.32 -27.14 9.21
CA LEU A 44 25.53 -26.43 8.89
C LEU A 44 26.42 -26.15 10.12
N PRO A 45 27.76 -26.21 9.98
CA PRO A 45 28.68 -25.78 11.00
C PRO A 45 28.59 -24.27 11.26
N PRO A 46 29.03 -23.76 12.47
CA PRO A 46 28.82 -22.37 12.87
C PRO A 46 29.22 -21.30 11.86
N PRO A 47 30.37 -21.36 11.16
CA PRO A 47 30.73 -20.33 10.18
C PRO A 47 29.84 -20.32 8.95
N ALA A 48 29.34 -21.47 8.48
CA ALA A 48 28.41 -21.56 7.38
C ALA A 48 27.01 -21.12 7.78
N ARG A 49 26.59 -21.41 9.02
CA ARG A 49 25.32 -20.94 9.60
C ARG A 49 25.26 -19.42 9.66
N ALA A 50 26.35 -18.73 9.98
CA ALA A 50 26.41 -17.27 9.98
C ALA A 50 26.22 -16.68 8.57
N ARG A 51 26.73 -17.34 7.52
CA ARG A 51 26.48 -16.93 6.12
C ARG A 51 25.03 -17.15 5.72
N MET A 52 24.44 -18.27 6.13
CA MET A 52 23.04 -18.58 5.86
C MET A 52 22.09 -17.57 6.53
N LYS A 53 22.45 -17.06 7.72
CA LYS A 53 21.71 -15.98 8.37
C LYS A 53 21.65 -14.71 7.49
N LYS A 54 22.76 -14.34 6.84
CA LYS A 54 22.76 -13.18 5.90
C LYS A 54 21.87 -13.42 4.68
N VAL A 55 21.86 -14.63 4.13
CA VAL A 55 20.95 -14.97 3.02
C VAL A 55 19.50 -14.80 3.43
N ARG A 56 19.15 -15.25 4.63
CA ARG A 56 17.79 -15.06 5.18
C ARG A 56 17.44 -13.59 5.35
N GLU A 57 18.36 -12.77 5.84
CA GLU A 57 18.16 -11.32 5.98
C GLU A 57 17.89 -10.65 4.63
N PHE A 58 18.59 -11.05 3.56
CA PHE A 58 18.31 -10.57 2.19
C PHE A 58 16.95 -11.04 1.68
N LEU A 59 16.55 -12.28 1.96
CA LEU A 59 15.23 -12.76 1.56
C LEU A 59 14.11 -11.98 2.23
N VAL A 60 14.23 -11.67 3.51
CA VAL A 60 13.27 -10.80 4.22
C VAL A 60 13.17 -9.42 3.56
N GLN A 61 14.30 -8.85 3.12
CA GLN A 61 14.29 -7.58 2.39
C GLN A 61 13.58 -7.70 1.03
N VAL A 62 13.84 -8.76 0.28
CA VAL A 62 13.15 -9.02 -1.00
C VAL A 62 11.65 -9.20 -0.80
N GLU A 63 11.24 -9.94 0.23
CA GLU A 63 9.85 -10.15 0.59
C GLU A 63 9.13 -8.82 0.92
N GLU A 64 9.78 -7.95 1.68
CA GLU A 64 9.24 -6.64 2.00
C GLU A 64 9.14 -5.73 0.77
N GLN A 65 10.13 -5.76 -0.13
CA GLN A 65 10.09 -5.01 -1.39
C GLN A 65 8.97 -5.51 -2.32
N LEU A 66 8.77 -6.82 -2.43
CA LEU A 66 7.67 -7.39 -3.24
C LEU A 66 6.31 -7.04 -2.66
N ARG A 67 6.16 -7.12 -1.34
CA ARG A 67 4.93 -6.71 -0.66
C ARG A 67 4.63 -5.25 -0.92
N GLN A 68 5.64 -4.38 -0.80
CA GLN A 68 5.51 -2.96 -1.09
C GLN A 68 5.11 -2.72 -2.55
N LEU A 69 5.76 -3.37 -3.52
CA LEU A 69 5.44 -3.23 -4.94
C LEU A 69 4.00 -3.68 -5.25
N SER A 70 3.57 -4.81 -4.69
CA SER A 70 2.19 -5.28 -4.80
C SER A 70 1.19 -4.24 -4.29
N HIS A 71 1.48 -3.60 -3.16
CA HIS A 71 0.63 -2.54 -2.59
C HIS A 71 0.68 -1.23 -3.37
N GLU A 72 1.80 -0.89 -3.99
CA GLU A 72 1.91 0.29 -4.86
C GLU A 72 1.12 0.09 -6.16
N LEU A 73 1.13 -1.11 -6.71
CA LEU A 73 0.36 -1.46 -7.91
C LEU A 73 -1.14 -1.47 -7.61
N ARG A 74 -1.56 -2.26 -6.65
CA ARG A 74 -2.93 -2.32 -6.12
C ARG A 74 -2.94 -3.06 -4.77
N PRO A 75 -3.45 -2.47 -3.69
CA PRO A 75 -3.47 -3.17 -2.43
C PRO A 75 -4.50 -4.30 -2.47
N THR A 76 -4.03 -5.54 -2.40
CA THR A 76 -4.88 -6.72 -2.24
C THR A 76 -5.75 -6.59 -0.98
N ILE A 77 -5.22 -5.93 0.05
CA ILE A 77 -5.94 -5.61 1.28
C ILE A 77 -7.22 -4.79 1.05
N LEU A 78 -7.28 -4.00 -0.05
CA LEU A 78 -8.49 -3.27 -0.43
C LEU A 78 -9.61 -4.23 -0.88
N ASP A 79 -9.26 -5.27 -1.63
CA ASP A 79 -10.21 -6.27 -2.08
C ASP A 79 -10.66 -7.17 -0.92
N ASP A 80 -9.74 -7.56 -0.03
CA ASP A 80 -9.99 -8.50 1.07
C ASP A 80 -10.68 -7.84 2.28
N LEU A 81 -10.15 -6.71 2.74
CA LEU A 81 -10.56 -6.07 3.99
C LEU A 81 -11.30 -4.74 3.80
N GLY A 82 -11.30 -4.16 2.58
CA GLY A 82 -11.98 -2.93 2.26
C GLY A 82 -11.14 -1.67 2.46
N LEU A 83 -11.80 -0.51 2.27
CA LEU A 83 -11.14 0.78 2.16
C LEU A 83 -10.44 1.23 3.45
N PHE A 84 -11.10 1.10 4.60
CA PHE A 84 -10.54 1.63 5.86
C PHE A 84 -9.23 0.93 6.25
N PRO A 85 -9.16 -0.42 6.32
CA PRO A 85 -7.90 -1.12 6.59
C PRO A 85 -6.82 -0.88 5.53
N ALA A 86 -7.21 -0.70 4.26
CA ALA A 86 -6.26 -0.40 3.19
C ALA A 86 -5.61 0.99 3.39
N LEU A 87 -6.37 1.98 3.84
CA LEU A 87 -5.84 3.31 4.16
C LEU A 87 -4.97 3.30 5.42
N GLU A 88 -5.31 2.53 6.44
CA GLU A 88 -4.45 2.35 7.62
C GLU A 88 -3.10 1.73 7.22
N PHE A 89 -3.12 0.72 6.35
CA PHE A 89 -1.90 0.10 5.84
C PHE A 89 -1.05 1.08 5.03
N LEU A 90 -1.66 1.85 4.12
CA LEU A 90 -1.00 2.92 3.36
C LEU A 90 -0.34 3.92 4.30
N ALA A 91 -1.10 4.42 5.28
CA ALA A 91 -0.63 5.40 6.26
C ALA A 91 0.58 4.89 7.05
N LYS A 92 0.51 3.65 7.56
CA LYS A 92 1.61 3.01 8.29
C LYS A 92 2.87 2.84 7.43
N GLY A 93 2.71 2.40 6.18
CA GLY A 93 3.81 2.23 5.25
C GLY A 93 4.51 3.54 4.89
N VAL A 94 3.75 4.61 4.61
CA VAL A 94 4.32 5.92 4.31
C VAL A 94 4.94 6.55 5.55
N SER A 95 4.29 6.49 6.71
CA SER A 95 4.83 7.01 7.96
C SER A 95 6.17 6.38 8.31
N GLY A 96 6.30 5.05 8.15
CA GLY A 96 7.54 4.33 8.43
C GLY A 96 8.70 4.71 7.49
N ARG A 97 8.42 4.99 6.22
CA ARG A 97 9.45 5.35 5.23
C ARG A 97 9.86 6.81 5.26
N MET A 98 8.88 7.69 5.40
CA MET A 98 9.07 9.14 5.26
C MET A 98 9.23 9.86 6.61
N GLY A 99 9.00 9.16 7.72
CA GLY A 99 8.99 9.78 9.05
C GLY A 99 7.86 10.79 9.24
N LEU A 100 6.83 10.77 8.36
CA LEU A 100 5.68 11.66 8.40
C LEU A 100 4.51 10.96 9.09
N PRO A 101 4.08 11.38 10.29
CA PRO A 101 2.93 10.82 10.96
C PRO A 101 1.65 10.99 10.15
N ILE A 102 0.98 9.87 9.84
CA ILE A 102 -0.30 9.86 9.14
C ILE A 102 -1.32 9.14 10.01
N ALA A 103 -2.36 9.84 10.43
CA ALA A 103 -3.47 9.27 11.16
C ALA A 103 -4.64 8.99 10.22
N VAL A 104 -5.29 7.83 10.38
CA VAL A 104 -6.55 7.50 9.73
C VAL A 104 -7.63 7.47 10.80
N GLU A 105 -8.65 8.32 10.65
CA GLU A 105 -9.73 8.48 11.59
C GLU A 105 -11.07 8.12 10.95
N GLY A 106 -11.96 7.57 11.74
CA GLY A 106 -13.30 7.19 11.35
C GLY A 106 -13.67 5.84 11.90
N SER A 107 -14.90 5.43 11.69
CA SER A 107 -15.35 4.05 11.90
C SER A 107 -15.17 3.24 10.64
N ASP A 108 -15.17 1.92 10.76
CA ASP A 108 -15.34 1.04 9.61
C ASP A 108 -16.63 1.45 8.88
N VAL A 109 -16.43 2.06 7.72
CA VAL A 109 -17.54 2.56 6.89
C VAL A 109 -18.27 1.43 6.14
N GLY A 110 -17.87 0.16 6.36
CA GLY A 110 -18.34 -1.00 5.63
C GLY A 110 -17.83 -1.05 4.19
N ARG A 111 -18.41 -1.94 3.39
CA ARG A 111 -18.02 -2.12 1.99
C ARG A 111 -18.80 -1.20 1.08
N PHE A 112 -18.13 -0.77 0.02
CA PHE A 112 -18.69 -0.05 -1.12
C PHE A 112 -18.45 -0.83 -2.41
N PRO A 113 -19.10 -0.47 -3.53
CA PRO A 113 -18.72 -1.00 -4.84
C PRO A 113 -17.23 -0.82 -5.08
N THR A 114 -16.57 -1.87 -5.61
CA THR A 114 -15.10 -1.92 -5.80
C THR A 114 -14.56 -0.69 -6.55
N SER A 115 -15.31 -0.18 -7.53
CA SER A 115 -14.95 1.04 -8.26
C SER A 115 -14.84 2.27 -7.36
N ILE A 116 -15.72 2.40 -6.37
CA ILE A 116 -15.72 3.52 -5.41
C ILE A 116 -14.55 3.38 -4.44
N GLU A 117 -14.34 2.17 -3.88
CA GLU A 117 -13.23 1.91 -2.97
C GLU A 117 -11.88 2.16 -3.66
N THR A 118 -11.72 1.67 -4.90
CA THR A 118 -10.52 1.89 -5.70
C THR A 118 -10.29 3.36 -5.99
N ALA A 119 -11.32 4.09 -6.41
CA ALA A 119 -11.20 5.53 -6.71
C ALA A 119 -10.79 6.33 -5.46
N LEU A 120 -11.44 6.09 -4.32
CA LEU A 120 -11.10 6.76 -3.07
C LEU A 120 -9.68 6.42 -2.60
N TYR A 121 -9.29 5.16 -2.68
CA TYR A 121 -7.94 4.74 -2.35
C TYR A 121 -6.89 5.48 -3.19
N ARG A 122 -7.10 5.55 -4.53
CA ARG A 122 -6.19 6.26 -5.44
C ARG A 122 -6.12 7.76 -5.14
N ILE A 123 -7.23 8.39 -4.85
CA ILE A 123 -7.27 9.81 -4.48
C ILE A 123 -6.45 10.05 -3.21
N VAL A 124 -6.61 9.20 -2.18
CA VAL A 124 -5.84 9.31 -0.94
C VAL A 124 -4.36 9.05 -1.18
N GLN A 125 -4.03 8.02 -1.96
CA GLN A 125 -2.65 7.68 -2.32
C GLN A 125 -1.95 8.86 -3.00
N GLU A 126 -2.60 9.49 -3.98
CA GLU A 126 -2.06 10.64 -4.69
C GLU A 126 -1.93 11.87 -3.77
N ALA A 127 -2.95 12.14 -2.94
CA ALA A 127 -2.91 13.24 -2.00
C ALA A 127 -1.75 13.08 -0.99
N VAL A 128 -1.57 11.89 -0.42
CA VAL A 128 -0.46 11.58 0.49
C VAL A 128 0.89 11.73 -0.22
N SER A 129 1.00 11.25 -1.47
CA SER A 129 2.21 11.42 -2.29
C SER A 129 2.54 12.91 -2.51
N ASN A 130 1.53 13.73 -2.80
CA ASN A 130 1.68 15.17 -2.99
C ASN A 130 2.13 15.87 -1.69
N VAL A 131 1.57 15.49 -0.56
CA VAL A 131 2.02 16.00 0.75
C VAL A 131 3.49 15.65 0.98
N CYS A 132 3.89 14.40 0.77
CA CYS A 132 5.28 13.96 0.95
C CYS A 132 6.27 14.71 0.07
N ARG A 133 5.88 15.05 -1.17
CA ARG A 133 6.76 15.71 -2.15
C ARG A 133 6.80 17.23 -2.00
N HIS A 134 5.68 17.85 -1.61
CA HIS A 134 5.50 19.28 -1.81
C HIS A 134 5.13 20.06 -0.56
N ALA A 135 4.41 19.46 0.39
CA ALA A 135 3.77 20.20 1.47
C ALA A 135 4.71 20.61 2.60
N LYS A 136 5.84 19.94 2.81
CA LYS A 136 6.70 20.12 4.01
C LYS A 136 5.89 19.99 5.31
N ALA A 137 4.89 19.13 5.31
CA ALA A 137 4.00 18.90 6.45
C ALA A 137 4.70 18.10 7.55
N ASN A 138 4.27 18.29 8.80
CA ASN A 138 4.72 17.51 9.95
C ASN A 138 3.73 16.40 10.31
N ARG A 139 2.50 16.45 9.80
CA ARG A 139 1.46 15.44 10.00
C ARG A 139 0.40 15.48 8.93
N VAL A 140 -0.24 14.33 8.72
CA VAL A 140 -1.42 14.19 7.83
C VAL A 140 -2.54 13.51 8.62
N ASN A 141 -3.77 13.95 8.39
CA ASN A 141 -4.97 13.30 8.92
C ASN A 141 -5.89 12.94 7.75
N ILE A 142 -6.27 11.66 7.68
CA ILE A 142 -7.23 11.11 6.71
C ILE A 142 -8.47 10.74 7.51
N ARG A 143 -9.63 11.30 7.15
CA ARG A 143 -10.89 10.98 7.84
C ARG A 143 -11.92 10.43 6.87
N LEU A 144 -12.48 9.28 7.24
CA LEU A 144 -13.59 8.64 6.54
C LEU A 144 -14.87 8.74 7.37
N GLN A 145 -15.95 9.13 6.73
CA GLN A 145 -17.28 9.20 7.34
C GLN A 145 -18.33 8.67 6.36
N ARG A 146 -19.29 7.91 6.85
CA ARG A 146 -20.45 7.46 6.09
C ARG A 146 -21.71 8.09 6.66
N ASP A 147 -22.45 8.77 5.79
CA ASP A 147 -23.69 9.44 6.13
C ASP A 147 -24.77 9.06 5.10
N ALA A 148 -25.87 8.42 5.55
CA ALA A 148 -27.06 8.14 4.74
C ALA A 148 -26.77 7.69 3.28
N GLY A 149 -25.77 6.80 3.09
CA GLY A 149 -25.40 6.28 1.76
C GLY A 149 -24.32 7.08 1.02
N THR A 150 -23.86 8.20 1.60
CA THR A 150 -22.76 9.01 1.06
C THR A 150 -21.48 8.70 1.86
N ILE A 151 -20.36 8.56 1.15
CA ILE A 151 -19.03 8.50 1.77
C ILE A 151 -18.36 9.86 1.63
N ARG A 152 -17.80 10.35 2.73
CA ARG A 152 -16.96 11.55 2.77
C ARG A 152 -15.55 11.14 3.18
N CYS A 153 -14.59 11.43 2.31
CA CYS A 153 -13.18 11.30 2.60
C CYS A 153 -12.56 12.69 2.66
N SER A 154 -11.90 13.03 3.75
CA SER A 154 -11.16 14.27 3.89
C SER A 154 -9.71 14.00 4.25
N ILE A 155 -8.79 14.69 3.57
CA ILE A 155 -7.35 14.60 3.79
C ILE A 155 -6.90 16.00 4.18
N ARG A 156 -6.19 16.12 5.30
CA ARG A 156 -5.68 17.37 5.81
C ARG A 156 -4.23 17.21 6.25
N ASP A 157 -3.40 18.09 5.79
CA ASP A 157 -2.02 18.25 6.24
C ASP A 157 -1.82 19.62 6.90
N ASP A 158 -0.70 19.79 7.60
CA ASP A 158 -0.30 21.05 8.23
C ASP A 158 0.87 21.72 7.48
N GLY A 159 1.00 21.45 6.19
CA GLY A 159 2.06 21.95 5.35
C GLY A 159 1.87 23.40 4.86
N ILE A 160 2.74 23.81 3.93
CA ILE A 160 2.77 25.18 3.41
C ILE A 160 1.61 25.54 2.47
N GLY A 161 0.81 24.54 2.05
CA GLY A 161 -0.23 24.74 1.05
C GLY A 161 0.32 25.07 -0.34
N PHE A 162 -0.56 25.50 -1.24
CA PHE A 162 -0.22 25.98 -2.59
C PHE A 162 -1.10 27.15 -2.99
N ASP A 163 -0.58 27.98 -3.88
CA ASP A 163 -1.32 29.13 -4.42
C ASP A 163 -2.22 28.67 -5.57
N VAL A 164 -3.54 28.64 -5.33
CA VAL A 164 -4.54 28.16 -6.30
C VAL A 164 -4.50 28.94 -7.63
N PRO A 165 -4.34 30.27 -7.68
CA PRO A 165 -4.24 31.02 -8.95
C PRO A 165 -3.03 30.66 -9.80
N SER A 166 -1.96 30.12 -9.21
CA SER A 166 -0.74 29.75 -9.94
C SER A 166 -0.77 28.34 -10.53
N VAL A 167 -1.80 27.55 -10.22
CA VAL A 167 -1.91 26.13 -10.59
C VAL A 167 -3.09 25.87 -11.56
N LEU A 168 -3.99 26.82 -11.73
CA LEU A 168 -5.10 26.81 -12.70
C LEU A 168 -4.72 27.60 -13.96
#